data_f4ef0a76ed31e980df6ccee9e93b533f
#
_entry.id   f4ef0a76ed31e980df6ccee9e93b533f
#
_cell.length_a   1.000
_cell.length_b   1.000
_cell.length_c   1.000
_cell.angle_alpha   90.00
_cell.angle_beta   90.00
_cell.angle_gamma   90.00
#
_symmetry.space_group_name_H-M   'P 1'
#
loop_
_entity.id
_entity.type
_entity.pdbx_description
1 polymer ?
#
loop_
_entity_poly.entity_id
_entity_poly.type
_entity_poly.pdbx_seq_one_letter_code
_entity_poly.pdbx_strand_id
1 'polypeptide(L)'
;MEAGPWNWLEVAKLIAGLLVPAALAGLGIYIHRVTKRFEHLQWRSQKLIEKRLSIYDDLAPHLNDLLCYFTYVGCWKELNPPDVVELKRKLDKKIYLASPLFSSAFFKTCEEFQTLCFQTYTGWGEDAKLKTQFLRRKEARSDWQADWERFFCDDSSVSNPKEITQAYASLMKVFAEDIGVHSSFSMPSFGRLPNNIQ
;
A
#
# COMPACT_ATOMS: atom_id res chain seq x y z
N MET A 1 66.04 -12.31 52.96
CA MET A 1 65.57 -11.80 51.66
C MET A 1 64.53 -10.74 51.95
N GLU A 2 64.97 -9.50 52.06
CA GLU A 2 64.09 -8.34 52.27
C GLU A 2 63.34 -8.03 50.95
N ALA A 3 62.02 -8.14 51.04
CA ALA A 3 61.20 -7.67 49.96
C ALA A 3 61.32 -6.12 49.84
N GLY A 4 62.04 -5.65 48.85
CA GLY A 4 62.23 -4.22 48.63
C GLY A 4 60.91 -3.51 48.44
N PRO A 5 60.78 -2.24 48.85
CA PRO A 5 59.54 -1.45 48.71
C PRO A 5 59.13 -1.40 47.24
N TRP A 6 57.85 -1.68 46.99
CA TRP A 6 57.26 -1.59 45.66
C TRP A 6 57.57 -0.26 45.03
N ASN A 7 58.32 -0.33 43.94
CA ASN A 7 58.68 0.90 43.21
C ASN A 7 57.43 1.45 42.56
N TRP A 8 57.14 2.75 42.75
CA TRP A 8 55.96 3.41 42.18
C TRP A 8 55.77 3.13 40.64
N LEU A 9 56.86 2.87 39.96
CA LEU A 9 56.88 2.48 38.56
C LEU A 9 56.24 1.11 38.28
N GLU A 10 56.39 0.13 39.20
CA GLU A 10 55.82 -1.20 39.09
C GLU A 10 54.30 -1.18 39.37
N VAL A 11 53.89 -0.36 40.34
CA VAL A 11 52.47 -0.11 40.61
C VAL A 11 51.78 0.57 39.40
N ALA A 12 52.44 1.57 38.80
CA ALA A 12 51.91 2.23 37.63
C ALA A 12 51.81 1.29 36.41
N LYS A 13 52.77 0.40 36.18
CA LYS A 13 52.71 -0.63 35.14
C LYS A 13 51.60 -1.63 35.38
N LEU A 14 51.33 -2.05 36.61
CA LEU A 14 50.28 -2.98 36.99
C LEU A 14 48.90 -2.34 36.74
N ILE A 15 48.72 -1.09 37.15
CA ILE A 15 47.50 -0.29 36.90
C ILE A 15 47.25 -0.15 35.41
N ALA A 16 48.24 0.26 34.63
CA ALA A 16 48.10 0.39 33.16
C ALA A 16 47.80 -0.93 32.49
N GLY A 17 48.43 -2.04 32.95
CA GLY A 17 48.12 -3.38 32.44
C GLY A 17 46.71 -3.89 32.71
N LEU A 18 46.07 -3.44 33.80
CA LEU A 18 44.67 -3.76 34.12
C LEU A 18 43.67 -2.78 33.45
N LEU A 19 44.03 -1.53 33.28
CA LEU A 19 43.16 -0.49 32.76
C LEU A 19 42.79 -0.71 31.27
N VAL A 20 43.75 -1.15 30.47
CA VAL A 20 43.55 -1.42 29.04
C VAL A 20 42.55 -2.54 28.81
N PRO A 21 42.70 -3.75 29.37
CA PRO A 21 41.69 -4.82 29.18
C PRO A 21 40.33 -4.46 29.77
N ALA A 22 40.27 -3.74 30.90
CA ALA A 22 39.01 -3.26 31.46
C ALA A 22 38.30 -2.26 30.56
N ALA A 23 39.02 -1.33 29.97
CA ALA A 23 38.53 -0.37 29.00
C ALA A 23 38.01 -1.07 27.73
N LEU A 24 38.75 -2.06 27.20
CA LEU A 24 38.34 -2.87 26.06
C LEU A 24 37.10 -3.70 26.34
N ALA A 25 37.01 -4.31 27.53
CA ALA A 25 35.82 -5.05 27.94
C ALA A 25 34.60 -4.13 28.06
N GLY A 26 34.75 -2.94 28.65
CA GLY A 26 33.71 -1.93 28.75
C GLY A 26 33.23 -1.44 27.36
N LEU A 27 34.16 -1.17 26.46
CA LEU A 27 33.87 -0.79 25.07
C LEU A 27 33.16 -1.91 24.32
N GLY A 28 33.59 -3.16 24.48
CA GLY A 28 32.96 -4.34 23.90
C GLY A 28 31.50 -4.50 24.34
N ILE A 29 31.22 -4.36 25.64
CA ILE A 29 29.87 -4.38 26.18
C ILE A 29 29.02 -3.22 25.65
N TYR A 30 29.59 -2.03 25.56
CA TYR A 30 28.90 -0.86 25.01
C TYR A 30 28.50 -1.05 23.54
N ILE A 31 29.47 -1.45 22.70
CA ILE A 31 29.24 -1.73 21.28
C ILE A 31 28.15 -2.81 21.12
N HIS A 32 28.28 -3.92 21.88
CA HIS A 32 27.29 -5.01 21.81
C HIS A 32 25.87 -4.55 22.16
N ARG A 33 25.71 -3.73 23.19
CA ARG A 33 24.40 -3.16 23.55
C ARG A 33 23.83 -2.23 22.49
N VAL A 34 24.67 -1.38 21.90
CA VAL A 34 24.28 -0.45 20.81
C VAL A 34 23.86 -1.27 19.59
N THR A 35 24.68 -2.23 19.15
CA THR A 35 24.38 -3.10 18.00
C THR A 35 23.06 -3.85 18.17
N LYS A 36 22.84 -4.46 19.34
CA LYS A 36 21.55 -5.14 19.60
C LYS A 36 20.34 -4.23 19.51
N ARG A 37 20.46 -2.98 19.96
CA ARG A 37 19.35 -2.01 19.82
C ARG A 37 19.07 -1.68 18.35
N PHE A 38 20.12 -1.50 17.54
CA PHE A 38 19.98 -1.27 16.11
C PHE A 38 19.37 -2.48 15.39
N GLU A 39 19.82 -3.69 15.69
CA GLU A 39 19.26 -4.92 15.13
C GLU A 39 17.76 -5.06 15.43
N HIS A 40 17.33 -4.80 16.67
CA HIS A 40 15.91 -4.84 17.02
C HIS A 40 15.06 -3.80 16.28
N LEU A 41 15.57 -2.58 16.12
CA LEU A 41 14.85 -1.53 15.36
C LEU A 41 14.77 -1.89 13.88
N GLN A 42 15.86 -2.36 13.30
CA GLN A 42 15.94 -2.80 11.92
C GLN A 42 15.00 -3.98 11.65
N TRP A 43 15.01 -4.98 12.53
CA TRP A 43 14.12 -6.13 12.41
C TRP A 43 12.63 -5.75 12.46
N ARG A 44 12.24 -4.85 13.37
CA ARG A 44 10.86 -4.35 13.44
C ARG A 44 10.46 -3.59 12.18
N SER A 45 11.33 -2.74 11.66
CA SER A 45 11.10 -2.01 10.41
C SER A 45 10.94 -2.98 9.23
N GLN A 46 11.83 -3.98 9.13
CA GLN A 46 11.76 -4.99 8.09
C GLN A 46 10.45 -5.78 8.15
N LYS A 47 10.02 -6.22 9.35
CA LYS A 47 8.74 -6.94 9.51
C LYS A 47 7.53 -6.10 9.14
N LEU A 48 7.56 -4.80 9.41
CA LEU A 48 6.51 -3.88 8.98
C LEU A 48 6.46 -3.77 7.45
N ILE A 49 7.62 -3.60 6.81
CA ILE A 49 7.72 -3.54 5.33
C ILE A 49 7.25 -4.85 4.69
N GLU A 50 7.68 -6.01 5.19
CA GLU A 50 7.22 -7.32 4.74
C GLU A 50 5.69 -7.44 4.82
N LYS A 51 5.08 -6.99 5.94
CA LYS A 51 3.63 -7.02 6.11
C LYS A 51 2.91 -6.07 5.15
N ARG A 52 3.43 -4.85 4.95
CA ARG A 52 2.89 -3.90 3.98
C ARG A 52 2.98 -4.42 2.54
N LEU A 53 4.09 -5.06 2.19
CA LEU A 53 4.27 -5.69 0.88
C LEU A 53 3.28 -6.82 0.66
N SER A 54 3.05 -7.68 1.65
CA SER A 54 2.03 -8.73 1.59
C SER A 54 0.61 -8.16 1.37
N ILE A 55 0.30 -7.00 1.96
CA ILE A 55 -0.99 -6.32 1.76
C ILE A 55 -1.06 -5.71 0.35
N TYR A 56 0.05 -5.16 -0.16
CA TYR A 56 0.14 -4.67 -1.53
C TYR A 56 -0.15 -5.79 -2.53
N ASP A 57 0.48 -6.94 -2.38
CA ASP A 57 0.29 -8.11 -3.26
C ASP A 57 -1.17 -8.59 -3.26
N ASP A 58 -1.88 -8.43 -2.15
CA ASP A 58 -3.29 -8.79 -2.02
C ASP A 58 -4.27 -7.72 -2.51
N LEU A 59 -3.93 -6.43 -2.39
CA LEU A 59 -4.83 -5.32 -2.77
C LEU A 59 -4.62 -4.83 -4.21
N ALA A 60 -3.37 -4.74 -4.66
CA ALA A 60 -3.04 -4.13 -5.94
C ALA A 60 -3.71 -4.81 -7.16
N PRO A 61 -3.79 -6.16 -7.25
CA PRO A 61 -4.51 -6.82 -8.34
C PRO A 61 -5.99 -6.40 -8.38
N HIS A 62 -6.66 -6.37 -7.23
CA HIS A 62 -8.07 -6.01 -7.15
C HIS A 62 -8.34 -4.54 -7.46
N LEU A 63 -7.44 -3.64 -7.04
CA LEU A 63 -7.51 -2.23 -7.41
C LEU A 63 -7.29 -2.04 -8.92
N ASN A 64 -6.41 -2.84 -9.52
CA ASN A 64 -6.19 -2.84 -10.95
C ASN A 64 -7.40 -3.38 -11.72
N ASP A 65 -8.08 -4.42 -11.23
CA ASP A 65 -9.30 -4.94 -11.83
C ASP A 65 -10.40 -3.85 -11.88
N LEU A 66 -10.55 -3.06 -10.81
CA LEU A 66 -11.45 -1.91 -10.81
C LEU A 66 -11.02 -0.87 -11.85
N LEU A 67 -9.74 -0.50 -11.92
CA LEU A 67 -9.24 0.42 -12.94
C LEU A 67 -9.59 -0.08 -14.34
N CYS A 68 -9.26 -1.34 -14.64
CA CYS A 68 -9.55 -1.97 -15.93
C CYS A 68 -11.05 -1.94 -16.26
N TYR A 69 -11.87 -2.28 -15.27
CA TYR A 69 -13.32 -2.24 -15.45
C TYR A 69 -13.81 -0.84 -15.79
N PHE A 70 -13.47 0.17 -15.02
CA PHE A 70 -13.98 1.55 -15.19
C PHE A 70 -13.37 2.31 -16.36
N THR A 71 -12.19 1.90 -16.85
CA THR A 71 -11.52 2.53 -18.01
C THR A 71 -11.67 1.76 -19.33
N TYR A 72 -12.37 0.63 -19.32
CA TYR A 72 -12.58 -0.24 -20.50
C TYR A 72 -11.28 -0.80 -21.06
N VAL A 73 -10.30 -1.14 -20.20
CA VAL A 73 -9.00 -1.69 -20.58
C VAL A 73 -8.87 -3.12 -20.06
N GLY A 74 -8.08 -3.96 -20.72
CA GLY A 74 -7.78 -5.32 -20.25
C GLY A 74 -9.00 -6.23 -20.17
N CYS A 75 -9.16 -6.91 -19.04
CA CYS A 75 -10.20 -7.93 -18.79
C CYS A 75 -11.59 -7.37 -18.39
N TRP A 76 -11.87 -6.10 -18.66
CA TRP A 76 -13.12 -5.47 -18.23
C TRP A 76 -14.41 -6.17 -18.69
N LYS A 77 -14.34 -6.93 -19.82
CA LYS A 77 -15.48 -7.71 -20.33
C LYS A 77 -15.74 -9.00 -19.55
N GLU A 78 -14.74 -9.48 -18.83
CA GLU A 78 -14.82 -10.73 -18.06
C GLU A 78 -15.50 -10.52 -16.69
N LEU A 79 -15.48 -9.28 -16.19
CA LEU A 79 -16.07 -8.94 -14.90
C LEU A 79 -17.56 -8.61 -15.06
N ASN A 80 -18.42 -9.31 -14.28
CA ASN A 80 -19.84 -9.00 -14.23
C ASN A 80 -20.12 -7.85 -13.24
N PRO A 81 -21.16 -7.04 -13.46
CA PRO A 81 -21.50 -5.96 -12.54
C PRO A 81 -21.67 -6.39 -11.06
N PRO A 82 -22.36 -7.49 -10.75
CA PRO A 82 -22.42 -7.98 -9.36
C PRO A 82 -21.05 -8.30 -8.76
N ASP A 83 -20.16 -8.92 -9.56
CA ASP A 83 -18.80 -9.30 -9.09
C ASP A 83 -17.97 -8.07 -8.76
N VAL A 84 -18.14 -6.98 -9.50
CA VAL A 84 -17.45 -5.70 -9.24
C VAL A 84 -17.95 -5.05 -7.95
N VAL A 85 -19.25 -5.14 -7.66
CA VAL A 85 -19.81 -4.66 -6.37
C VAL A 85 -19.32 -5.52 -5.21
N GLU A 86 -19.25 -6.85 -5.40
CA GLU A 86 -18.67 -7.74 -4.39
C GLU A 86 -17.19 -7.46 -4.17
N LEU A 87 -16.43 -7.20 -5.25
CA LEU A 87 -15.03 -6.82 -5.19
C LEU A 87 -14.84 -5.54 -4.36
N LYS A 88 -15.70 -4.54 -4.54
CA LYS A 88 -15.71 -3.33 -3.70
C LYS A 88 -15.84 -3.68 -2.22
N ARG A 89 -16.80 -4.51 -1.84
CA ARG A 89 -17.00 -4.90 -0.43
C ARG A 89 -15.77 -5.60 0.15
N LYS A 90 -15.13 -6.48 -0.63
CA LYS A 90 -13.88 -7.15 -0.24
C LYS A 90 -12.74 -6.16 -0.05
N LEU A 91 -12.61 -5.20 -0.97
CA LEU A 91 -11.61 -4.14 -0.89
C LEU A 91 -11.83 -3.24 0.33
N ASP A 92 -13.06 -2.78 0.57
CA ASP A 92 -13.38 -1.96 1.75
C ASP A 92 -12.93 -2.67 3.03
N LYS A 93 -13.31 -3.92 3.21
CA LYS A 93 -12.91 -4.71 4.37
C LYS A 93 -11.39 -4.80 4.52
N LYS A 94 -10.66 -5.07 3.44
CA LYS A 94 -9.20 -5.20 3.45
C LYS A 94 -8.52 -3.87 3.74
N ILE A 95 -8.99 -2.78 3.14
CA ILE A 95 -8.46 -1.43 3.34
C ILE A 95 -8.64 -1.01 4.80
N TYR A 96 -9.83 -1.21 5.39
CA TYR A 96 -10.06 -0.91 6.80
C TYR A 96 -9.18 -1.75 7.74
N LEU A 97 -8.97 -3.04 7.44
CA LEU A 97 -8.06 -3.89 8.21
C LEU A 97 -6.59 -3.49 8.07
N ALA A 98 -6.20 -2.93 6.93
CA ALA A 98 -4.85 -2.45 6.67
C ALA A 98 -4.55 -1.09 7.34
N SER A 99 -5.59 -0.35 7.73
CA SER A 99 -5.52 1.01 8.29
C SER A 99 -4.40 1.25 9.32
N PRO A 100 -4.19 0.39 10.32
CA PRO A 100 -3.16 0.64 11.33
C PRO A 100 -1.72 0.56 10.79
N LEU A 101 -1.53 0.05 9.58
CA LEU A 101 -0.22 -0.22 8.99
C LEU A 101 0.18 0.81 7.92
N PHE A 102 -0.76 1.64 7.46
CA PHE A 102 -0.54 2.60 6.38
C PHE A 102 -0.82 4.04 6.85
N SER A 103 -0.40 5.01 6.05
CA SER A 103 -0.62 6.43 6.32
C SER A 103 -2.08 6.84 6.12
N SER A 104 -2.48 7.95 6.72
CA SER A 104 -3.79 8.57 6.45
C SER A 104 -3.95 9.01 4.99
N ALA A 105 -2.84 9.30 4.30
CA ALA A 105 -2.84 9.64 2.88
C ALA A 105 -3.25 8.44 2.01
N PHE A 106 -2.80 7.22 2.34
CA PHE A 106 -3.24 5.99 1.67
C PHE A 106 -4.75 5.81 1.77
N PHE A 107 -5.31 5.98 2.96
CA PHE A 107 -6.75 5.89 3.18
C PHE A 107 -7.53 6.88 2.33
N LYS A 108 -7.12 8.13 2.36
CA LYS A 108 -7.76 9.20 1.61
C LYS A 108 -7.74 8.95 0.11
N THR A 109 -6.61 8.51 -0.44
CA THR A 109 -6.51 8.19 -1.87
C THR A 109 -7.32 6.96 -2.26
N CYS A 110 -7.45 5.95 -1.37
CA CYS A 110 -8.38 4.83 -1.57
C CYS A 110 -9.84 5.30 -1.65
N GLU A 111 -10.24 6.17 -0.73
CA GLU A 111 -11.59 6.73 -0.68
C GLU A 111 -11.90 7.57 -1.92
N GLU A 112 -10.97 8.44 -2.33
CA GLU A 112 -11.09 9.24 -3.56
C GLU A 112 -11.26 8.36 -4.80
N PHE A 113 -10.44 7.33 -4.96
CA PHE A 113 -10.54 6.39 -6.08
C PHE A 113 -11.87 5.63 -6.06
N GLN A 114 -12.29 5.10 -4.91
CA GLN A 114 -13.54 4.38 -4.78
C GLN A 114 -14.77 5.29 -5.01
N THR A 115 -14.74 6.54 -4.57
CA THR A 115 -15.82 7.51 -4.77
C THR A 115 -16.01 7.85 -6.25
N LEU A 116 -14.95 7.82 -7.05
CA LEU A 116 -15.04 7.94 -8.50
C LEU A 116 -15.60 6.68 -9.17
N CYS A 117 -15.35 5.51 -8.61
CA CYS A 117 -15.83 4.25 -9.16
C CYS A 117 -17.28 3.94 -8.75
N PHE A 118 -17.68 4.29 -7.54
CA PHE A 118 -18.93 3.86 -6.94
C PHE A 118 -19.72 5.02 -6.34
N GLN A 119 -21.03 4.97 -6.50
CA GLN A 119 -21.96 5.72 -5.70
C GLN A 119 -22.35 4.88 -4.49
N THR A 120 -21.87 5.30 -3.31
CA THR A 120 -22.21 4.65 -2.04
C THR A 120 -23.43 5.30 -1.45
N TYR A 121 -24.29 4.51 -0.79
CA TYR A 121 -25.51 4.94 -0.13
C TYR A 121 -26.55 5.58 -1.06
N THR A 122 -27.32 4.75 -1.69
CA THR A 122 -28.49 5.13 -2.51
C THR A 122 -29.81 4.91 -1.79
N GLY A 123 -29.78 4.23 -0.63
CA GLY A 123 -30.99 3.94 0.18
C GLY A 123 -30.77 2.79 1.14
N TRP A 124 -31.72 2.56 2.03
CA TRP A 124 -31.71 1.43 2.96
C TRP A 124 -31.78 0.09 2.21
N GLY A 125 -30.76 -0.76 2.45
CA GLY A 125 -30.71 -2.11 1.84
C GLY A 125 -30.20 -2.13 0.39
N GLU A 126 -29.82 -0.97 -0.19
CA GLU A 126 -29.24 -0.91 -1.52
C GLU A 126 -27.72 -1.03 -1.48
N ASP A 127 -27.18 -1.70 -2.50
CA ASP A 127 -25.75 -1.81 -2.73
C ASP A 127 -25.19 -0.56 -3.40
N ALA A 128 -23.85 -0.47 -3.37
CA ALA A 128 -23.15 0.55 -4.13
C ALA A 128 -23.43 0.39 -5.63
N LYS A 129 -23.70 1.52 -6.31
CA LYS A 129 -23.91 1.55 -7.77
C LYS A 129 -22.62 1.94 -8.50
N LEU A 130 -22.46 1.39 -9.68
CA LEU A 130 -21.30 1.58 -10.56
C LEU A 130 -21.42 2.91 -11.31
N LYS A 131 -20.44 3.80 -11.19
CA LYS A 131 -20.42 5.11 -11.86
C LYS A 131 -19.81 5.02 -13.27
N THR A 132 -20.41 4.18 -14.12
CA THR A 132 -19.97 3.93 -15.50
C THR A 132 -21.19 3.66 -16.40
N GLN A 133 -21.04 3.90 -17.71
CA GLN A 133 -22.11 3.72 -18.69
C GLN A 133 -22.47 2.23 -18.85
N PHE A 134 -23.71 1.86 -18.58
CA PHE A 134 -24.18 0.48 -18.74
C PHE A 134 -24.43 0.11 -20.19
N LEU A 135 -24.95 1.03 -21.02
CA LEU A 135 -25.26 0.77 -22.44
C LEU A 135 -24.05 0.25 -23.20
N ARG A 136 -22.91 0.93 -23.07
CA ARG A 136 -21.66 0.49 -23.69
C ARG A 136 -21.22 -0.89 -23.26
N ARG A 137 -21.52 -1.30 -22.02
CA ARG A 137 -21.18 -2.63 -21.51
C ARG A 137 -22.15 -3.67 -22.03
N LYS A 138 -23.44 -3.33 -22.06
CA LYS A 138 -24.49 -4.18 -22.63
C LYS A 138 -24.21 -4.49 -24.10
N GLU A 139 -23.89 -3.50 -24.89
CA GLU A 139 -23.57 -3.68 -26.33
C GLU A 139 -22.30 -4.52 -26.57
N ALA A 140 -21.35 -4.46 -25.65
CA ALA A 140 -20.07 -5.18 -25.79
C ALA A 140 -20.14 -6.66 -25.37
N ARG A 141 -21.29 -7.14 -24.84
CA ARG A 141 -21.45 -8.49 -24.27
C ARG A 141 -22.70 -9.16 -24.80
N SER A 142 -22.55 -10.40 -25.28
CA SER A 142 -23.67 -11.25 -25.73
C SER A 142 -24.40 -11.93 -24.58
N ASP A 143 -23.78 -12.04 -23.41
CA ASP A 143 -24.28 -12.73 -22.20
C ASP A 143 -24.89 -11.76 -21.16
N TRP A 144 -25.26 -10.55 -21.60
CA TRP A 144 -25.81 -9.53 -20.71
C TRP A 144 -27.14 -9.96 -20.07
N GLN A 145 -27.25 -9.80 -18.76
CA GLN A 145 -28.47 -10.07 -18.00
C GLN A 145 -29.20 -8.75 -17.69
N ALA A 146 -30.51 -8.71 -17.88
CA ALA A 146 -31.32 -7.51 -17.63
C ALA A 146 -31.24 -7.02 -16.16
N ASP A 147 -31.11 -7.94 -15.21
CA ASP A 147 -30.95 -7.65 -13.78
C ASP A 147 -29.68 -6.86 -13.45
N TRP A 148 -28.69 -6.81 -14.34
CA TRP A 148 -27.44 -6.10 -14.08
C TRP A 148 -27.60 -4.58 -14.18
N GLU A 149 -28.64 -4.08 -14.86
CA GLU A 149 -28.88 -2.65 -15.01
C GLU A 149 -29.09 -1.94 -13.67
N ARG A 150 -29.65 -2.63 -12.67
CA ARG A 150 -29.84 -2.09 -11.31
C ARG A 150 -28.55 -1.72 -10.58
N PHE A 151 -27.40 -2.29 -10.98
CA PHE A 151 -26.09 -2.00 -10.37
C PHE A 151 -25.47 -0.72 -10.87
N PHE A 152 -26.05 -0.04 -11.84
CA PHE A 152 -25.50 1.20 -12.41
C PHE A 152 -26.20 2.43 -11.84
N CYS A 153 -25.43 3.52 -11.74
CA CYS A 153 -25.99 4.85 -11.43
C CYS A 153 -26.63 5.47 -12.67
N ASP A 154 -27.33 6.57 -12.47
CA ASP A 154 -27.84 7.39 -13.57
C ASP A 154 -26.69 7.97 -14.41
N ASP A 155 -26.93 8.21 -15.71
CA ASP A 155 -25.92 8.71 -16.65
C ASP A 155 -25.30 10.04 -16.22
N SER A 156 -26.04 10.87 -15.49
CA SER A 156 -25.54 12.14 -14.93
C SER A 156 -24.47 11.96 -13.84
N SER A 157 -24.40 10.77 -13.24
CA SER A 157 -23.46 10.42 -12.15
C SER A 157 -22.24 9.63 -12.64
N VAL A 158 -22.14 9.39 -13.95
CA VAL A 158 -21.02 8.64 -14.54
C VAL A 158 -19.72 9.42 -14.40
N SER A 159 -18.69 8.78 -13.88
CA SER A 159 -17.36 9.39 -13.71
C SER A 159 -16.53 9.37 -14.98
N ASN A 160 -15.66 10.38 -15.13
CA ASN A 160 -14.74 10.45 -16.25
C ASN A 160 -13.59 9.42 -16.08
N PRO A 161 -13.35 8.54 -17.06
CA PRO A 161 -12.26 7.56 -17.00
C PRO A 161 -10.87 8.17 -16.77
N LYS A 162 -10.63 9.41 -17.22
CA LYS A 162 -9.36 10.12 -16.99
C LYS A 162 -9.16 10.45 -15.51
N GLU A 163 -10.22 10.90 -14.82
CA GLU A 163 -10.18 11.21 -13.40
C GLU A 163 -9.94 9.93 -12.57
N ILE A 164 -10.59 8.83 -12.94
CA ILE A 164 -10.38 7.52 -12.33
C ILE A 164 -8.92 7.09 -12.49
N THR A 165 -8.33 7.25 -13.68
CA THR A 165 -6.92 6.92 -13.94
C THR A 165 -5.97 7.77 -13.10
N GLN A 166 -6.26 9.07 -12.95
CA GLN A 166 -5.45 9.97 -12.13
C GLN A 166 -5.53 9.62 -10.64
N ALA A 167 -6.74 9.34 -10.14
CA ALA A 167 -6.93 8.93 -8.75
C ALA A 167 -6.21 7.60 -8.45
N TYR A 168 -6.29 6.63 -9.37
CA TYR A 168 -5.54 5.38 -9.27
C TYR A 168 -4.02 5.61 -9.24
N ALA A 169 -3.49 6.48 -10.12
CA ALA A 169 -2.07 6.81 -10.13
C ALA A 169 -1.62 7.44 -8.80
N SER A 170 -2.44 8.34 -8.25
CA SER A 170 -2.18 8.96 -6.94
C SER A 170 -2.20 7.94 -5.81
N LEU A 171 -3.18 7.03 -5.82
CA LEU A 171 -3.27 5.93 -4.87
C LEU A 171 -2.03 5.02 -4.92
N MET A 172 -1.64 4.58 -6.12
CA MET A 172 -0.48 3.68 -6.28
C MET A 172 0.84 4.35 -5.89
N LYS A 173 0.96 5.66 -6.10
CA LYS A 173 2.12 6.44 -5.66
C LYS A 173 2.23 6.43 -4.13
N VAL A 174 1.15 6.78 -3.42
CA VAL A 174 1.13 6.79 -1.95
C VAL A 174 1.32 5.38 -1.40
N PHE A 175 0.75 4.37 -2.06
CA PHE A 175 0.92 2.97 -1.66
C PHE A 175 2.40 2.55 -1.74
N ALA A 176 3.10 2.91 -2.83
CA ALA A 176 4.54 2.65 -2.98
C ALA A 176 5.38 3.41 -1.92
N GLU A 177 5.07 4.67 -1.65
CA GLU A 177 5.73 5.48 -0.62
C GLU A 177 5.60 4.84 0.77
N ASP A 178 4.41 4.37 1.14
CA ASP A 178 4.17 3.71 2.43
C ASP A 178 4.91 2.37 2.57
N ILE A 179 5.18 1.66 1.46
CA ILE A 179 5.99 0.44 1.45
C ILE A 179 7.49 0.76 1.57
N GLY A 180 7.87 2.02 1.34
CA GLY A 180 9.28 2.48 1.35
C GLY A 180 9.95 2.39 -0.02
N VAL A 181 9.19 2.26 -1.08
CA VAL A 181 9.67 2.32 -2.46
C VAL A 181 9.61 3.76 -2.93
N HIS A 182 10.73 4.44 -2.96
CA HIS A 182 10.83 5.76 -3.60
C HIS A 182 10.85 5.59 -5.12
N SER A 183 9.67 5.39 -5.72
CA SER A 183 9.56 5.27 -7.16
C SER A 183 9.16 6.59 -7.79
N SER A 184 9.87 6.98 -8.85
CA SER A 184 9.37 7.89 -9.86
C SER A 184 8.29 7.16 -10.69
N PHE A 185 7.17 6.77 -10.03
CA PHE A 185 6.09 6.08 -10.71
C PHE A 185 5.43 7.07 -11.68
N SER A 186 5.69 6.89 -12.98
CA SER A 186 4.90 7.50 -14.05
C SER A 186 4.06 6.40 -14.69
N MET A 187 2.74 6.58 -14.70
CA MET A 187 1.86 5.69 -15.46
C MET A 187 2.29 5.67 -16.93
N PRO A 188 2.45 4.49 -17.54
CA PRO A 188 2.56 4.40 -18.99
C PRO A 188 1.31 5.02 -19.61
N SER A 189 1.49 5.93 -20.58
CA SER A 189 0.39 6.49 -21.35
C SER A 189 -0.19 5.38 -22.23
N PHE A 190 -1.17 4.64 -21.69
CA PHE A 190 -1.98 3.75 -22.50
C PHE A 190 -2.66 4.59 -23.59
N GLY A 191 -2.45 4.17 -24.85
CA GLY A 191 -2.77 4.88 -26.05
C GLY A 191 -4.12 5.60 -26.03
N ARG A 192 -4.15 6.79 -26.64
CA ARG A 192 -5.34 7.64 -26.77
C ARG A 192 -6.57 6.80 -27.04
N LEU A 193 -7.54 6.84 -26.13
CA LEU A 193 -8.89 6.40 -26.45
C LEU A 193 -9.32 7.14 -27.74
N PRO A 194 -9.85 6.44 -28.75
CA PRO A 194 -10.29 7.08 -29.97
C PRO A 194 -11.32 8.15 -29.64
N ASN A 195 -11.06 9.38 -30.07
CA ASN A 195 -11.88 10.57 -29.84
C ASN A 195 -13.19 10.57 -30.68
N ASN A 196 -13.69 9.46 -31.12
CA ASN A 196 -14.88 9.37 -31.90
C ASN A 196 -15.95 8.59 -31.18
N ILE A 197 -16.79 9.35 -30.45
CA ILE A 197 -18.25 9.11 -30.40
C ILE A 197 -18.83 10.43 -29.88
N GLN A 198 -19.27 11.28 -30.83
CA GLN A 198 -20.35 12.21 -30.61
C GLN A 198 -21.65 11.44 -30.58
#